data_e0abbf516f116326726ba3e19d268459
#
_entry.id   e0abbf516f116326726ba3e19d268459
#
_cell.length_a   1.000
_cell.length_b   1.000
_cell.length_c   1.000
_cell.angle_alpha   90.00
_cell.angle_beta   90.00
_cell.angle_gamma   90.00
#
_symmetry.space_group_name_H-M   'P 1'
#
loop_
_entity.id
_entity.type
_entity.pdbx_description
1 polymer ?
#
loop_
_entity_poly.entity_id
_entity_poly.type
_entity_poly.pdbx_seq_one_letter_code
_entity_poly.pdbx_strand_id
1 'polypeptide(L)'
;NTAPYLKKSFTDKIKDNEIYCIKTHMQLRPNLPKTKIINTYRDVRSAMLSYMRFCHCDFQQGIQVAHSMMICTDFYFEEHTRNIFHICYSDIKQNPEKVLLDICSFLDLTIETKAIKTLKAALSHEKIKILTGSLDSVPVTDQGTLQDHEHHRQFETVKNLDGSFRVFDRQTGFQTNHITSKHEEEWKSVFSEAQKESLNHLTERWLQKYGFPV
;
A
#
# COMPACT_ATOMS: atom_id res chain seq x y z
N ASN A 1 7.03 -1.74 21.20
CA ASN A 1 7.48 -2.73 20.20
C ASN A 1 7.86 -1.95 18.97
N THR A 2 9.13 -1.54 18.88
CA THR A 2 9.72 -0.94 17.68
C THR A 2 9.70 -1.95 16.56
N ALA A 3 9.27 -1.52 15.37
CA ALA A 3 9.22 -2.33 14.18
C ALA A 3 10.55 -3.10 14.00
N PRO A 4 10.53 -4.43 13.88
CA PRO A 4 11.75 -5.22 13.82
C PRO A 4 12.64 -4.92 12.61
N TYR A 5 12.15 -4.14 11.65
CA TYR A 5 12.85 -3.73 10.44
C TYR A 5 13.72 -2.47 10.60
N LEU A 6 13.55 -1.70 11.67
CA LEU A 6 14.45 -0.60 12.03
C LEU A 6 15.53 -1.10 12.99
N LYS A 7 16.19 -2.19 12.64
CA LYS A 7 17.36 -2.65 13.38
C LYS A 7 18.50 -1.64 13.22
N LYS A 8 19.34 -1.54 14.24
CA LYS A 8 20.56 -0.73 14.29
C LYS A 8 21.40 -0.81 13.00
N SER A 9 21.33 -1.93 12.27
CA SER A 9 21.98 -2.15 10.98
C SER A 9 21.45 -1.28 9.83
N PHE A 10 20.25 -0.68 9.95
CA PHE A 10 19.72 0.21 8.93
C PHE A 10 20.27 1.63 9.09
N THR A 11 20.31 2.14 10.32
CA THR A 11 20.86 3.46 10.62
C THR A 11 22.35 3.57 10.27
N ASP A 12 23.10 2.49 10.41
CA ASP A 12 24.54 2.44 10.11
C ASP A 12 24.84 2.43 8.59
N LYS A 13 23.83 2.20 7.75
CA LYS A 13 23.95 2.17 6.28
C LYS A 13 23.46 3.45 5.59
N ILE A 14 22.81 4.35 6.34
CA ILE A 14 22.32 5.62 5.78
C ILE A 14 23.53 6.52 5.52
N LYS A 15 23.78 6.76 4.23
CA LYS A 15 24.78 7.75 3.82
C LYS A 15 24.13 9.13 3.83
N ASP A 16 24.89 10.14 4.25
CA ASP A 16 24.45 11.52 4.12
C ASP A 16 24.17 11.84 2.65
N ASN A 17 23.01 12.47 2.38
CA ASN A 17 22.50 12.83 1.06
C ASN A 17 21.83 11.72 0.22
N GLU A 18 21.55 10.55 0.78
CA GLU A 18 20.71 9.53 0.12
C GLU A 18 19.28 9.53 0.69
N ILE A 19 18.29 9.36 -0.17
CA ILE A 19 16.89 9.19 0.23
C ILE A 19 16.57 7.70 0.28
N TYR A 20 16.13 7.24 1.44
CA TYR A 20 15.69 5.87 1.65
C TYR A 20 14.17 5.83 1.78
N CYS A 21 13.53 5.07 0.88
CA CYS A 21 12.09 4.85 0.92
C CYS A 21 11.79 3.52 1.61
N ILE A 22 10.95 3.55 2.65
CA ILE A 22 10.51 2.35 3.38
C ILE A 22 8.99 2.29 3.30
N LYS A 23 8.46 1.22 2.69
CA LYS A 23 7.03 0.93 2.77
C LYS A 23 6.73 0.25 4.10
N THR A 24 5.75 0.75 4.82
CA THR A 24 5.29 0.15 6.07
C THR A 24 3.77 0.14 6.14
N HIS A 25 3.22 -0.84 6.86
CA HIS A 25 1.80 -0.92 7.26
C HIS A 25 1.64 -0.71 8.77
N MET A 26 2.68 -0.22 9.42
CA MET A 26 2.73 0.00 10.87
C MET A 26 2.70 1.50 11.17
N GLN A 27 2.19 1.83 12.36
CA GLN A 27 2.31 3.18 12.90
C GLN A 27 3.78 3.49 13.19
N LEU A 28 4.31 4.48 12.48
CA LEU A 28 5.65 5.02 12.75
C LEU A 28 5.51 6.28 13.58
N ARG A 29 6.33 6.44 14.60
CA ARG A 29 6.37 7.70 15.35
C ARG A 29 6.92 8.81 14.44
N PRO A 30 6.16 9.90 14.22
CA PRO A 30 6.53 10.96 13.26
C PRO A 30 7.70 11.84 13.71
N ASN A 31 8.14 11.69 14.94
CA ASN A 31 9.25 12.47 15.54
C ASN A 31 10.65 11.86 15.31
N LEU A 32 10.77 10.90 14.41
CA LEU A 32 12.09 10.47 13.96
C LEU A 32 12.77 11.62 13.19
N PRO A 33 13.98 12.04 13.59
CA PRO A 33 14.70 13.14 12.94
C PRO A 33 14.86 12.87 11.42
N LYS A 34 14.65 13.89 10.61
CA LYS A 34 14.79 13.83 9.14
C LYS A 34 13.85 12.83 8.44
N THR A 35 12.81 12.34 9.11
CA THR A 35 11.85 11.42 8.50
C THR A 35 10.65 12.19 7.97
N LYS A 36 10.28 11.94 6.72
CA LYS A 36 9.03 12.40 6.10
C LYS A 36 8.14 11.19 5.85
N ILE A 37 6.86 11.30 6.18
CA ILE A 37 5.89 10.22 6.08
C ILE A 37 4.87 10.58 5.01
N ILE A 38 4.68 9.71 4.04
CA ILE A 38 3.58 9.80 3.08
C ILE A 38 2.53 8.78 3.51
N ASN A 39 1.42 9.26 4.05
CA ASN A 39 0.28 8.44 4.45
C ASN A 39 -0.75 8.39 3.32
N THR A 40 -0.98 7.20 2.77
CA THR A 40 -2.02 6.99 1.75
C THR A 40 -3.24 6.34 2.37
N TYR A 41 -4.42 6.86 2.06
CA TYR A 41 -5.70 6.34 2.56
C TYR A 41 -6.78 6.33 1.48
N ARG A 42 -7.81 5.55 1.68
CA ARG A 42 -8.98 5.45 0.79
C ARG A 42 -10.19 4.92 1.55
N ASP A 43 -11.35 4.85 0.88
CA ASP A 43 -12.51 4.15 1.42
C ASP A 43 -12.10 2.78 1.95
N VAL A 44 -12.25 2.60 3.27
CA VAL A 44 -11.77 1.42 3.97
C VAL A 44 -12.48 0.13 3.54
N ARG A 45 -13.72 0.23 3.03
CA ARG A 45 -14.49 -0.91 2.51
C ARG A 45 -13.86 -1.46 1.25
N SER A 46 -13.44 -0.55 0.36
CA SER A 46 -12.67 -0.88 -0.85
C SER A 46 -11.28 -1.40 -0.53
N ALA A 47 -10.62 -0.82 0.49
CA ALA A 47 -9.32 -1.27 0.96
C ALA A 47 -9.40 -2.69 1.53
N MET A 48 -10.42 -2.97 2.35
CA MET A 48 -10.70 -4.28 2.91
C MET A 48 -10.88 -5.35 1.82
N LEU A 49 -11.76 -5.12 0.84
CA LEU A 49 -11.96 -6.07 -0.26
C LEU A 49 -10.66 -6.36 -1.01
N SER A 50 -9.90 -5.31 -1.31
CA SER A 50 -8.61 -5.45 -1.98
C SER A 50 -7.63 -6.29 -1.16
N TYR A 51 -7.57 -6.06 0.15
CA TYR A 51 -6.74 -6.84 1.07
C TYR A 51 -7.18 -8.31 1.15
N MET A 52 -8.49 -8.55 1.27
CA MET A 52 -9.03 -9.91 1.33
C MET A 52 -8.61 -10.74 0.11
N ARG A 53 -8.71 -10.16 -1.09
CA ARG A 53 -8.27 -10.81 -2.33
C ARG A 53 -6.75 -11.00 -2.38
N PHE A 54 -6.02 -9.98 -1.94
CA PHE A 54 -4.57 -9.98 -1.95
C PHE A 54 -3.96 -11.00 -1.00
N CYS A 55 -4.54 -11.17 0.20
CA CYS A 55 -4.05 -12.07 1.25
C CYS A 55 -4.82 -13.38 1.32
N HIS A 56 -5.83 -13.60 0.46
CA HIS A 56 -6.71 -14.76 0.47
C HIS A 56 -7.35 -15.01 1.84
N CYS A 57 -7.93 -13.96 2.42
CA CYS A 57 -8.56 -14.04 3.73
C CYS A 57 -10.08 -13.90 3.67
N ASP A 58 -10.76 -14.38 4.70
CA ASP A 58 -12.21 -14.32 4.83
C ASP A 58 -12.72 -12.93 5.27
N PHE A 59 -14.05 -12.77 5.32
CA PHE A 59 -14.68 -11.51 5.70
C PHE A 59 -14.37 -11.10 7.14
N GLN A 60 -14.28 -12.03 8.09
CA GLN A 60 -14.01 -11.72 9.50
C GLN A 60 -12.56 -11.21 9.69
N GLN A 61 -11.63 -11.84 9.00
CA GLN A 61 -10.24 -11.36 8.95
C GLN A 61 -10.16 -9.98 8.27
N GLY A 62 -10.95 -9.77 7.21
CA GLY A 62 -11.09 -8.48 6.55
C GLY A 62 -11.59 -7.37 7.47
N ILE A 63 -12.60 -7.63 8.32
CA ILE A 63 -13.11 -6.69 9.32
C ILE A 63 -12.00 -6.26 10.31
N GLN A 64 -11.19 -7.20 10.79
CA GLN A 64 -10.06 -6.89 11.69
C GLN A 64 -9.03 -5.97 11.01
N VAL A 65 -8.78 -6.24 9.73
CA VAL A 65 -7.85 -5.42 8.95
C VAL A 65 -8.43 -4.04 8.66
N ALA A 66 -9.73 -3.94 8.32
CA ALA A 66 -10.39 -2.65 8.14
C ALA A 66 -10.30 -1.80 9.41
N HIS A 67 -10.55 -2.39 10.58
CA HIS A 67 -10.40 -1.70 11.87
C HIS A 67 -8.97 -1.22 12.10
N SER A 68 -7.97 -2.06 11.80
CA SER A 68 -6.56 -1.68 11.91
C SER A 68 -6.17 -0.55 10.95
N MET A 69 -6.70 -0.56 9.71
CA MET A 69 -6.49 0.51 8.74
C MET A 69 -7.07 1.84 9.21
N MET A 70 -8.28 1.82 9.80
CA MET A 70 -8.91 3.03 10.37
C MET A 70 -8.06 3.60 11.51
N ILE A 71 -7.62 2.77 12.45
CA ILE A 71 -6.74 3.19 13.56
C ILE A 71 -5.43 3.79 13.04
N CYS A 72 -4.80 3.17 12.05
CA CYS A 72 -3.57 3.69 11.47
C CYS A 72 -3.78 5.04 10.78
N THR A 73 -4.89 5.21 10.06
CA THR A 73 -5.23 6.47 9.41
C THR A 73 -5.49 7.56 10.46
N ASP A 74 -6.31 7.28 11.46
CA ASP A 74 -6.60 8.21 12.57
C ASP A 74 -5.32 8.65 13.27
N PHE A 75 -4.43 7.71 13.58
CA PHE A 75 -3.15 8.00 14.20
C PHE A 75 -2.34 9.04 13.42
N TYR A 76 -2.22 8.88 12.09
CA TYR A 76 -1.46 9.82 11.28
C TYR A 76 -2.16 11.17 11.09
N PHE A 77 -3.48 11.22 11.09
CA PHE A 77 -4.24 12.48 11.00
C PHE A 77 -4.27 13.26 12.32
N GLU A 78 -4.18 12.57 13.45
CA GLU A 78 -4.10 13.18 14.78
C GLU A 78 -2.70 13.74 15.09
N GLU A 79 -1.68 13.24 14.42
CA GLU A 79 -0.32 13.74 14.54
C GLU A 79 -0.13 15.03 13.72
N HIS A 80 -0.34 16.18 14.36
CA HIS A 80 -0.22 17.50 13.74
C HIS A 80 1.23 17.90 13.45
N THR A 81 1.97 17.08 12.69
CA THR A 81 3.35 17.38 12.33
C THR A 81 3.46 17.75 10.86
N ARG A 82 4.39 18.68 10.53
CA ARG A 82 4.70 19.04 9.13
C ARG A 82 5.41 17.91 8.36
N ASN A 83 5.72 16.83 9.05
CA ASN A 83 6.46 15.69 8.48
C ASN A 83 5.56 14.60 7.91
N ILE A 84 4.23 14.80 7.92
CA ILE A 84 3.26 13.86 7.37
C ILE A 84 2.52 14.53 6.20
N PHE A 85 2.53 13.87 5.05
CA PHE A 85 1.75 14.24 3.88
C PHE A 85 0.68 13.18 3.62
N HIS A 86 -0.58 13.61 3.62
CA HIS A 86 -1.73 12.71 3.42
C HIS A 86 -2.17 12.73 1.97
N ILE A 87 -2.36 11.54 1.39
CA ILE A 87 -2.81 11.39 0.00
C ILE A 87 -4.03 10.47 -0.04
N CYS A 88 -5.16 10.98 -0.50
CA CYS A 88 -6.30 10.13 -0.80
C CYS A 88 -6.03 9.35 -2.11
N TYR A 89 -6.38 8.08 -2.13
CA TYR A 89 -6.21 7.24 -3.32
C TYR A 89 -7.02 7.75 -4.52
N SER A 90 -8.17 8.36 -4.29
CA SER A 90 -8.96 9.03 -5.35
C SER A 90 -8.18 10.14 -6.03
N ASP A 91 -7.37 10.92 -5.30
CA ASP A 91 -6.55 11.97 -5.88
C ASP A 91 -5.46 11.40 -6.78
N ILE A 92 -4.84 10.27 -6.39
CA ILE A 92 -3.87 9.57 -7.22
C ILE A 92 -4.48 9.17 -8.57
N LYS A 93 -5.75 8.72 -8.56
CA LYS A 93 -6.44 8.32 -9.78
C LYS A 93 -6.89 9.49 -10.64
N GLN A 94 -7.42 10.54 -10.02
CA GLN A 94 -7.99 11.69 -10.72
C GLN A 94 -6.92 12.66 -11.23
N ASN A 95 -5.91 12.93 -10.41
CA ASN A 95 -4.89 13.96 -10.66
C ASN A 95 -3.46 13.45 -10.33
N PRO A 96 -2.99 12.36 -10.97
CA PRO A 96 -1.69 11.76 -10.64
C PRO A 96 -0.50 12.70 -10.82
N GLU A 97 -0.56 13.63 -11.79
CA GLU A 97 0.51 14.63 -12.02
C GLU A 97 0.60 15.60 -10.85
N LYS A 98 -0.56 16.11 -10.38
CA LYS A 98 -0.60 17.00 -9.22
C LYS A 98 -0.07 16.30 -7.97
N VAL A 99 -0.50 15.07 -7.72
CA VAL A 99 -0.04 14.27 -6.58
C VAL A 99 1.48 14.06 -6.63
N LEU A 100 2.06 13.76 -7.80
CA LEU A 100 3.51 13.63 -7.96
C LEU A 100 4.25 14.94 -7.65
N LEU A 101 3.72 16.08 -8.13
CA LEU A 101 4.29 17.40 -7.82
C LEU A 101 4.23 17.72 -6.32
N ASP A 102 3.09 17.44 -5.69
CA ASP A 102 2.90 17.66 -4.25
C ASP A 102 3.85 16.78 -3.42
N ILE A 103 4.04 15.50 -3.82
CA ILE A 103 5.03 14.60 -3.21
C ILE A 103 6.44 15.17 -3.34
N CYS A 104 6.83 15.60 -4.54
CA CYS A 104 8.15 16.18 -4.77
C CYS A 104 8.36 17.43 -3.92
N SER A 105 7.37 18.33 -3.88
CA SER A 105 7.40 19.51 -3.02
C SER A 105 7.54 19.16 -1.55
N PHE A 106 6.76 18.19 -1.07
CA PHE A 106 6.85 17.70 0.31
C PHE A 106 8.22 17.11 0.64
N LEU A 107 8.85 16.43 -0.32
CA LEU A 107 10.18 15.82 -0.16
C LEU A 107 11.34 16.80 -0.40
N ASP A 108 11.05 18.08 -0.70
CA ASP A 108 12.02 19.10 -1.12
C ASP A 108 12.80 18.70 -2.39
N LEU A 109 12.13 17.99 -3.31
CA LEU A 109 12.71 17.55 -4.58
C LEU A 109 12.28 18.47 -5.71
N THR A 110 13.23 18.83 -6.56
CA THR A 110 12.93 19.49 -7.84
C THR A 110 12.79 18.45 -8.93
N ILE A 111 11.68 18.49 -9.68
CA ILE A 111 11.40 17.57 -10.77
C ILE A 111 10.99 18.33 -12.03
N GLU A 112 11.51 17.89 -13.17
CA GLU A 112 11.14 18.44 -14.47
C GLU A 112 9.77 17.90 -14.91
N THR A 113 8.96 18.74 -15.56
CA THR A 113 7.63 18.37 -16.11
C THR A 113 7.70 17.14 -17.02
N LYS A 114 8.80 17.02 -17.80
CA LYS A 114 9.02 15.86 -18.68
C LYS A 114 9.16 14.57 -17.86
N ALA A 115 9.86 14.60 -16.73
CA ALA A 115 10.03 13.44 -15.87
C ALA A 115 8.70 13.00 -15.25
N ILE A 116 7.82 13.95 -14.86
CA ILE A 116 6.47 13.64 -14.36
C ILE A 116 5.64 12.89 -15.41
N LYS A 117 5.64 13.38 -16.65
CA LYS A 117 4.92 12.70 -17.76
C LYS A 117 5.45 11.29 -17.99
N THR A 118 6.77 11.11 -17.94
CA THR A 118 7.41 9.80 -18.06
C THR A 118 7.00 8.87 -16.92
N LEU A 119 7.03 9.34 -15.68
CA LEU A 119 6.60 8.57 -14.50
C LEU A 119 5.13 8.18 -14.58
N LYS A 120 4.24 9.11 -14.92
CA LYS A 120 2.81 8.82 -15.12
C LYS A 120 2.59 7.72 -16.15
N ALA A 121 3.29 7.81 -17.29
CA ALA A 121 3.20 6.79 -18.35
C ALA A 121 3.77 5.43 -17.91
N ALA A 122 4.84 5.42 -17.13
CA ALA A 122 5.47 4.20 -16.61
C ALA A 122 4.64 3.53 -15.51
N LEU A 123 3.96 4.32 -14.67
CA LEU A 123 3.16 3.87 -13.53
C LEU A 123 1.65 3.84 -13.84
N SER A 124 1.25 3.81 -15.12
CA SER A 124 -0.16 3.64 -15.47
C SER A 124 -0.70 2.32 -14.93
N HIS A 125 -1.98 2.32 -14.55
CA HIS A 125 -2.66 1.13 -14.00
C HIS A 125 -2.48 -0.09 -14.89
N GLU A 126 -2.54 0.07 -16.21
CA GLU A 126 -2.37 -1.00 -17.18
C GLU A 126 -0.95 -1.59 -17.14
N LYS A 127 0.09 -0.73 -17.13
CA LYS A 127 1.48 -1.21 -17.04
C LYS A 127 1.76 -1.90 -15.72
N ILE A 128 1.27 -1.35 -14.62
CA ILE A 128 1.43 -1.99 -13.30
C ILE A 128 0.71 -3.33 -13.26
N LYS A 129 -0.49 -3.43 -13.87
CA LYS A 129 -1.21 -4.69 -13.98
C LYS A 129 -0.42 -5.74 -14.79
N ILE A 130 0.22 -5.33 -15.90
CA ILE A 130 1.09 -6.22 -16.68
C ILE A 130 2.29 -6.66 -15.85
N LEU A 131 2.96 -5.73 -15.17
CA LEU A 131 4.12 -6.04 -14.32
C LEU A 131 3.76 -7.00 -13.17
N THR A 132 2.65 -6.76 -12.49
CA THR A 132 2.22 -7.64 -11.40
C THR A 132 1.74 -9.00 -11.91
N GLY A 133 1.12 -9.05 -13.09
CA GLY A 133 0.71 -10.31 -13.75
C GLY A 133 1.90 -11.15 -14.21
N SER A 134 3.02 -10.52 -14.62
CA SER A 134 4.23 -11.27 -14.99
C SER A 134 4.87 -12.00 -13.81
N LEU A 135 4.60 -11.57 -12.58
CA LEU A 135 5.08 -12.26 -11.38
C LEU A 135 4.44 -13.64 -11.17
N ASP A 136 3.27 -13.88 -11.79
CA ASP A 136 2.61 -15.20 -11.76
C ASP A 136 3.41 -16.27 -12.52
N SER A 137 4.27 -15.86 -13.45
CA SER A 137 5.12 -16.78 -14.22
C SER A 137 6.41 -17.17 -13.50
N VAL A 138 6.72 -16.54 -12.36
CA VAL A 138 7.90 -16.90 -11.55
C VAL A 138 7.66 -18.24 -10.87
N PRO A 139 8.47 -19.28 -11.18
CA PRO A 139 8.21 -20.62 -10.69
C PRO A 139 8.48 -20.73 -9.18
N VAL A 140 7.45 -21.15 -8.44
CA VAL A 140 7.48 -21.39 -6.99
C VAL A 140 7.09 -22.83 -6.71
N THR A 141 7.80 -23.50 -5.81
CA THR A 141 7.44 -24.85 -5.34
C THR A 141 6.24 -24.81 -4.41
N ASP A 142 5.61 -25.95 -4.16
CA ASP A 142 4.52 -26.10 -3.17
C ASP A 142 4.94 -25.71 -1.74
N GLN A 143 6.25 -25.70 -1.47
CA GLN A 143 6.82 -25.27 -0.20
C GLN A 143 7.15 -23.76 -0.17
N GLY A 144 6.88 -23.02 -1.25
CA GLY A 144 7.14 -21.61 -1.36
C GLY A 144 8.60 -21.25 -1.67
N THR A 145 9.39 -22.17 -2.19
CA THR A 145 10.77 -21.91 -2.60
C THR A 145 10.79 -21.52 -4.08
N LEU A 146 11.56 -20.49 -4.43
CA LEU A 146 11.84 -20.16 -5.83
C LEU A 146 12.68 -21.26 -6.47
N GLN A 147 12.31 -21.69 -7.66
CA GLN A 147 12.97 -22.84 -8.33
C GLN A 147 14.33 -22.47 -8.94
N ASP A 148 14.52 -21.18 -9.26
CA ASP A 148 15.72 -20.70 -9.92
C ASP A 148 16.56 -19.81 -9.01
N HIS A 149 17.86 -20.10 -8.90
CA HIS A 149 18.81 -19.32 -8.10
C HIS A 149 18.98 -17.87 -8.59
N GLU A 150 18.82 -17.59 -9.87
CA GLU A 150 18.88 -16.22 -10.42
C GLU A 150 17.71 -15.38 -9.89
N HIS A 151 16.54 -15.98 -9.75
CA HIS A 151 15.36 -15.33 -9.23
C HIS A 151 15.48 -14.95 -7.75
N HIS A 152 16.28 -15.65 -6.94
CA HIS A 152 16.45 -15.35 -5.51
C HIS A 152 17.06 -13.97 -5.22
N ARG A 153 17.73 -13.35 -6.18
CA ARG A 153 18.29 -11.99 -6.00
C ARG A 153 17.22 -10.92 -6.09
N GLN A 154 16.25 -11.09 -6.99
CA GLN A 154 15.20 -10.12 -7.28
C GLN A 154 13.91 -10.43 -6.53
N PHE A 155 13.55 -11.70 -6.42
CA PHE A 155 12.26 -12.11 -5.89
C PHE A 155 12.37 -12.77 -4.53
N GLU A 156 11.28 -12.73 -3.78
CA GLU A 156 11.04 -13.55 -2.59
C GLU A 156 9.60 -14.03 -2.58
N THR A 157 9.32 -15.08 -1.83
CA THR A 157 7.97 -15.59 -1.65
C THR A 157 7.39 -15.16 -0.33
N VAL A 158 6.10 -14.84 -0.32
CA VAL A 158 5.35 -14.48 0.88
C VAL A 158 4.15 -15.41 0.99
N LYS A 159 4.00 -16.06 2.14
CA LYS A 159 2.89 -16.96 2.41
C LYS A 159 1.59 -16.18 2.65
N ASN A 160 0.52 -16.57 1.98
CA ASN A 160 -0.84 -16.06 2.18
C ASN A 160 -1.50 -16.70 3.41
N LEU A 161 -2.62 -16.16 3.84
CA LEU A 161 -3.38 -16.68 5.00
C LEU A 161 -4.01 -18.05 4.71
N ASP A 162 -4.33 -18.36 3.47
CA ASP A 162 -4.82 -19.66 3.02
C ASP A 162 -3.71 -20.71 2.82
N GLY A 163 -2.45 -20.34 3.06
CA GLY A 163 -1.28 -21.21 2.91
C GLY A 163 -0.65 -21.19 1.53
N SER A 164 -1.26 -20.58 0.52
CA SER A 164 -0.67 -20.38 -0.80
C SER A 164 0.49 -19.37 -0.74
N PHE A 165 1.23 -19.23 -1.84
CA PHE A 165 2.36 -18.31 -1.91
C PHE A 165 2.15 -17.29 -3.02
N ARG A 166 2.65 -16.07 -2.78
CA ARG A 166 2.79 -15.00 -3.77
C ARG A 166 4.23 -14.58 -3.91
N VAL A 167 4.59 -14.10 -5.07
CA VAL A 167 5.93 -13.58 -5.37
C VAL A 167 5.99 -12.09 -5.08
N PHE A 168 7.04 -11.67 -4.43
CA PHE A 168 7.37 -10.28 -4.15
C PHE A 168 8.63 -9.91 -4.92
N ASP A 169 8.58 -8.84 -5.71
CA ASP A 169 9.73 -8.26 -6.40
C ASP A 169 10.37 -7.19 -5.49
N ARG A 170 11.56 -7.46 -5.01
CA ARG A 170 12.32 -6.56 -4.12
C ARG A 170 12.72 -5.26 -4.77
N GLN A 171 12.88 -5.25 -6.11
CA GLN A 171 13.32 -4.08 -6.84
C GLN A 171 12.19 -3.06 -7.01
N THR A 172 11.00 -3.52 -7.33
CA THR A 172 9.83 -2.66 -7.58
C THR A 172 8.90 -2.53 -6.38
N GLY A 173 8.97 -3.45 -5.43
CA GLY A 173 8.03 -3.56 -4.30
C GLY A 173 6.67 -4.11 -4.71
N PHE A 174 6.51 -4.59 -5.94
CA PHE A 174 5.26 -5.20 -6.39
C PHE A 174 5.18 -6.67 -6.00
N GLN A 175 3.96 -7.18 -5.99
CA GLN A 175 3.66 -8.57 -5.65
C GLN A 175 2.62 -9.14 -6.61
N THR A 176 2.61 -10.45 -6.76
CA THR A 176 1.53 -11.17 -7.44
C THR A 176 0.17 -10.70 -6.90
N ASN A 177 -0.80 -10.54 -7.76
CA ASN A 177 -2.16 -10.09 -7.40
C ASN A 177 -2.22 -8.70 -6.72
N HIS A 178 -1.22 -7.84 -6.92
CA HIS A 178 -1.21 -6.51 -6.30
C HIS A 178 -2.38 -5.62 -6.78
N ILE A 179 -2.87 -5.83 -8.00
CA ILE A 179 -4.04 -5.13 -8.55
C ILE A 179 -5.18 -6.13 -8.68
N THR A 180 -6.05 -6.18 -7.68
CA THR A 180 -7.14 -7.15 -7.59
C THR A 180 -8.52 -6.55 -7.82
N SER A 181 -8.71 -5.26 -7.58
CA SER A 181 -10.00 -4.58 -7.68
C SER A 181 -10.20 -3.96 -9.06
N LYS A 182 -11.39 -4.12 -9.63
CA LYS A 182 -11.77 -3.51 -10.91
C LYS A 182 -12.17 -2.04 -10.76
N HIS A 183 -12.90 -1.72 -9.68
CA HIS A 183 -13.35 -0.35 -9.35
C HIS A 183 -13.50 -0.18 -7.83
N GLU A 184 -13.58 1.06 -7.37
CA GLU A 184 -13.56 1.38 -5.93
C GLU A 184 -14.79 0.86 -5.19
N GLU A 185 -15.95 0.84 -5.82
CA GLU A 185 -17.20 0.38 -5.19
C GLU A 185 -17.50 -1.11 -5.39
N GLU A 186 -16.54 -1.89 -5.87
CA GLU A 186 -16.74 -3.31 -6.17
C GLU A 186 -17.21 -4.12 -4.95
N TRP A 187 -16.88 -3.68 -3.75
CA TRP A 187 -17.36 -4.27 -2.50
C TRP A 187 -18.88 -4.32 -2.40
N LYS A 188 -19.60 -3.36 -3.01
CA LYS A 188 -21.07 -3.33 -3.05
C LYS A 188 -21.70 -4.54 -3.77
N SER A 189 -20.99 -5.08 -4.76
CA SER A 189 -21.45 -6.25 -5.53
C SER A 189 -20.90 -7.58 -5.01
N VAL A 190 -19.83 -7.55 -4.22
CA VAL A 190 -19.15 -8.75 -3.72
C VAL A 190 -19.69 -9.19 -2.37
N PHE A 191 -19.96 -8.25 -1.47
CA PHE A 191 -20.43 -8.56 -0.11
C PHE A 191 -21.96 -8.78 -0.09
N SER A 192 -22.40 -9.76 0.71
CA SER A 192 -23.81 -9.95 1.01
C SER A 192 -24.42 -8.74 1.74
N GLU A 193 -25.74 -8.60 1.76
CA GLU A 193 -26.40 -7.48 2.46
C GLU A 193 -26.02 -7.43 3.95
N ALA A 194 -26.02 -8.58 4.64
CA ALA A 194 -25.60 -8.66 6.04
C ALA A 194 -24.13 -8.24 6.25
N GLN A 195 -23.23 -8.58 5.31
CA GLN A 195 -21.84 -8.15 5.36
C GLN A 195 -21.70 -6.64 5.13
N LYS A 196 -22.46 -6.08 4.17
CA LYS A 196 -22.50 -4.64 3.93
C LYS A 196 -23.01 -3.86 5.12
N GLU A 197 -24.12 -4.31 5.74
CA GLU A 197 -24.67 -3.70 6.94
C GLU A 197 -23.65 -3.69 8.09
N SER A 198 -23.02 -4.83 8.36
CA SER A 198 -21.97 -4.94 9.38
C SER A 198 -20.79 -4.01 9.10
N LEU A 199 -20.32 -3.98 7.85
CA LEU A 199 -19.19 -3.15 7.45
C LEU A 199 -19.53 -1.65 7.50
N ASN A 200 -20.72 -1.25 7.03
CA ASN A 200 -21.17 0.14 7.09
C ASN A 200 -21.32 0.58 8.56
N HIS A 201 -21.93 -0.23 9.43
CA HIS A 201 -22.03 0.09 10.85
C HIS A 201 -20.66 0.32 11.51
N LEU A 202 -19.66 -0.52 11.17
CA LEU A 202 -18.30 -0.37 11.67
C LEU A 202 -17.63 0.91 11.17
N THR A 203 -17.88 1.30 9.92
CA THR A 203 -17.06 2.30 9.21
C THR A 203 -17.70 3.67 9.08
N GLU A 204 -19.01 3.80 9.34
CA GLU A 204 -19.81 5.01 9.08
C GLU A 204 -19.16 6.29 9.61
N ARG A 205 -18.84 6.34 10.91
CA ARG A 205 -18.25 7.54 11.53
C ARG A 205 -16.89 7.89 10.93
N TRP A 206 -16.11 6.88 10.62
CA TRP A 206 -14.79 7.06 10.01
C TRP A 206 -14.92 7.56 8.57
N LEU A 207 -15.85 7.02 7.79
CA LEU A 207 -16.12 7.47 6.42
C LEU A 207 -16.56 8.94 6.39
N GLN A 208 -17.50 9.32 7.26
CA GLN A 208 -17.93 10.71 7.43
C GLN A 208 -16.78 11.64 7.82
N LYS A 209 -15.93 11.23 8.77
CA LYS A 209 -14.74 11.99 9.22
C LYS A 209 -13.79 12.31 8.07
N TYR A 210 -13.62 11.39 7.13
CA TYR A 210 -12.67 11.53 6.01
C TYR A 210 -13.34 11.87 4.65
N GLY A 211 -14.63 12.20 4.65
CA GLY A 211 -15.34 12.69 3.47
C GLY A 211 -15.68 11.60 2.46
N PHE A 212 -15.74 10.36 2.85
CA PHE A 212 -16.19 9.26 2.00
C PHE A 212 -17.72 9.09 2.07
N PRO A 213 -18.37 8.67 0.96
CA PRO A 213 -19.81 8.35 0.97
C PRO A 213 -20.12 7.23 1.97
N VAL A 214 -21.22 7.36 2.68
CA VAL A 214 -21.74 6.35 3.61
C VAL A 214 -22.75 5.45 2.92
#